data_fa7afadaa3a3551c65f0901a32dff990
#
_entry.id   fa7afadaa3a3551c65f0901a32dff990
#
_cell.length_a   1.000
_cell.length_b   1.000
_cell.length_c   1.000
_cell.angle_alpha   90.00
_cell.angle_beta   90.00
_cell.angle_gamma   90.00
#
_symmetry.space_group_name_H-M   'P 1'
#
loop_
_entity.id
_entity.type
_entity.pdbx_description
1 polymer ?
#
loop_
_entity_poly.entity_id
_entity_poly.type
_entity_poly.pdbx_seq_one_letter_code
_entity_poly.pdbx_strand_id
1 'polypeptide(L)'
;LLEQARKADKADPETLIYLNNARIGQEKAYTIAVVVPLKTQPQSSLEVLRGVAQAQDRLNRANGIDGVKLRVAIASDNSDPDVARQIAKQLVSDSSVLGVIGHVTSDTTIAAGEIYQQGELVAISPVSSAKDLSGFSEYVFRTMPSDETPAKRLAAYMVQQLKKRRAVIFYNSSSLYSRSLKDAFKDALYFGDKGEIVDAIDLSSPAFEAVESVE
;
A
#
# COMPACT_ATOMS: atom_id res chain seq x y z
N LEU A 1 20.96 -22.52 -8.02
CA LEU A 1 21.01 -21.07 -8.27
C LEU A 1 20.33 -20.28 -7.13
N LEU A 2 19.03 -20.47 -6.84
CA LEU A 2 18.30 -19.74 -5.78
C LEU A 2 18.88 -19.94 -4.37
N GLU A 3 19.34 -21.15 -4.04
CA GLU A 3 20.03 -21.42 -2.78
C GLU A 3 21.37 -20.67 -2.66
N GLN A 4 22.08 -20.51 -3.75
CA GLN A 4 23.32 -19.72 -3.79
C GLN A 4 23.03 -18.23 -3.64
N ALA A 5 22.01 -17.71 -4.36
CA ALA A 5 21.56 -16.33 -4.21
C ALA A 5 21.14 -16.04 -2.76
N ARG A 6 20.37 -16.92 -2.14
CA ARG A 6 19.94 -16.79 -0.73
C ARG A 6 21.11 -16.82 0.27
N LYS A 7 22.19 -17.55 -0.03
CA LYS A 7 23.43 -17.53 0.78
C LYS A 7 24.19 -16.22 0.62
N ALA A 8 24.19 -15.65 -0.59
CA ALA A 8 24.88 -14.39 -0.89
C ALA A 8 24.15 -13.20 -0.27
N ASP A 9 22.83 -13.17 -0.36
CA ASP A 9 21.99 -12.16 0.30
C ASP A 9 20.81 -12.81 1.05
N LYS A 10 20.96 -12.88 2.36
CA LYS A 10 19.91 -13.40 3.24
C LYS A 10 18.76 -12.39 3.48
N ALA A 11 18.95 -11.13 3.13
CA ALA A 11 17.97 -10.07 3.33
C ALA A 11 17.02 -9.91 2.13
N ASP A 12 17.36 -10.44 0.96
CA ASP A 12 16.55 -10.35 -0.24
C ASP A 12 15.25 -11.17 -0.13
N PRO A 13 14.07 -10.49 -0.08
CA PRO A 13 12.79 -11.16 0.05
C PRO A 13 12.34 -11.87 -1.23
N GLU A 14 12.68 -11.35 -2.41
CA GLU A 14 12.30 -11.97 -3.68
C GLU A 14 12.96 -13.34 -3.83
N THR A 15 14.26 -13.41 -3.57
CA THR A 15 14.99 -14.70 -3.57
C THR A 15 14.35 -15.71 -2.61
N LEU A 16 13.88 -15.28 -1.43
CA LEU A 16 13.22 -16.19 -0.49
C LEU A 16 11.87 -16.67 -1.03
N ILE A 17 11.06 -15.80 -1.62
CA ILE A 17 9.78 -16.16 -2.23
C ILE A 17 9.99 -17.16 -3.37
N TYR A 18 10.91 -16.86 -4.30
CA TYR A 18 11.18 -17.77 -5.42
C TYR A 18 11.76 -19.10 -4.96
N LEU A 19 12.59 -19.12 -3.94
CA LEU A 19 13.13 -20.35 -3.37
C LEU A 19 12.01 -21.21 -2.74
N ASN A 20 11.11 -20.60 -2.00
CA ASN A 20 9.95 -21.29 -1.42
C ASN A 20 9.02 -21.81 -2.51
N ASN A 21 8.75 -21.04 -3.56
CA ASN A 21 7.97 -21.47 -4.71
C ASN A 21 8.64 -22.67 -5.42
N ALA A 22 9.97 -22.63 -5.62
CA ALA A 22 10.71 -23.71 -6.24
C ALA A 22 10.67 -25.01 -5.40
N ARG A 23 10.66 -24.89 -4.07
CA ARG A 23 10.55 -26.04 -3.16
C ARG A 23 9.18 -26.73 -3.20
N ILE A 24 8.12 -25.97 -3.51
CA ILE A 24 6.78 -26.55 -3.75
C ILE A 24 6.77 -27.39 -5.02
N GLY A 25 7.52 -26.98 -6.05
CA GLY A 25 7.59 -27.71 -7.32
C GLY A 25 6.23 -27.82 -8.00
N GLN A 26 5.80 -29.05 -8.28
CA GLN A 26 4.53 -29.39 -8.94
C GLN A 26 3.42 -29.76 -7.94
N GLU A 27 3.68 -29.67 -6.65
CA GLU A 27 2.66 -29.98 -5.64
C GLU A 27 1.52 -28.96 -5.68
N LYS A 28 0.32 -29.38 -5.29
CA LYS A 28 -0.83 -28.47 -5.10
C LYS A 28 -0.46 -27.40 -4.10
N ALA A 29 -0.76 -26.15 -4.45
CA ALA A 29 -0.52 -25.01 -3.58
C ALA A 29 -1.69 -24.03 -3.65
N TYR A 30 -1.91 -23.29 -2.56
CA TYR A 30 -2.70 -22.07 -2.58
C TYR A 30 -1.82 -20.96 -3.17
N THR A 31 -2.35 -20.18 -4.09
CA THR A 31 -1.61 -19.07 -4.68
C THR A 31 -2.22 -17.73 -4.25
N ILE A 32 -1.38 -16.83 -3.77
CA ILE A 32 -1.73 -15.42 -3.60
C ILE A 32 -0.81 -14.57 -4.47
N ALA A 33 -1.29 -13.41 -4.90
CA ALA A 33 -0.46 -12.41 -5.55
C ALA A 33 0.02 -11.37 -4.55
N VAL A 34 1.21 -10.81 -4.77
CA VAL A 34 1.68 -9.58 -4.12
C VAL A 34 1.99 -8.55 -5.17
N VAL A 35 1.36 -7.37 -5.08
CA VAL A 35 1.51 -6.29 -6.07
C VAL A 35 2.13 -5.08 -5.39
N VAL A 36 3.31 -4.68 -5.85
CA VAL A 36 4.12 -3.62 -5.26
C VAL A 36 4.79 -2.76 -6.34
N PRO A 37 5.06 -1.47 -6.09
CA PRO A 37 5.67 -0.55 -7.06
C PRO A 37 7.20 -0.66 -7.06
N LEU A 38 7.76 -1.76 -7.56
CA LEU A 38 9.20 -2.09 -7.46
C LEU A 38 10.14 -0.99 -7.97
N LYS A 39 9.79 -0.31 -9.07
CA LYS A 39 10.66 0.72 -9.67
C LYS A 39 10.50 2.09 -9.01
N THR A 40 9.28 2.47 -8.65
CA THR A 40 8.98 3.82 -8.17
C THR A 40 9.13 3.97 -6.66
N GLN A 41 8.89 2.88 -5.91
CA GLN A 41 9.02 2.85 -4.45
C GLN A 41 9.73 1.57 -3.98
N PRO A 42 11.02 1.38 -4.31
CA PRO A 42 11.72 0.12 -4.05
C PRO A 42 11.81 -0.23 -2.56
N GLN A 43 12.02 0.74 -1.68
CA GLN A 43 12.12 0.49 -0.25
C GLN A 43 10.80 -0.02 0.34
N SER A 44 9.69 0.67 0.08
CA SER A 44 8.37 0.22 0.53
C SER A 44 8.01 -1.14 -0.05
N SER A 45 8.33 -1.39 -1.31
CA SER A 45 8.13 -2.67 -1.99
C SER A 45 8.89 -3.79 -1.29
N LEU A 46 10.16 -3.59 -0.98
CA LEU A 46 10.99 -4.58 -0.29
C LEU A 46 10.48 -4.89 1.12
N GLU A 47 9.94 -3.91 1.86
CA GLU A 47 9.36 -4.15 3.18
C GLU A 47 8.08 -5.01 3.09
N VAL A 48 7.20 -4.73 2.13
CA VAL A 48 6.02 -5.55 1.89
C VAL A 48 6.41 -6.96 1.49
N LEU A 49 7.32 -7.10 0.52
CA LEU A 49 7.82 -8.41 0.07
C LEU A 49 8.51 -9.18 1.21
N ARG A 50 9.22 -8.50 2.12
CA ARG A 50 9.85 -9.12 3.30
C ARG A 50 8.81 -9.72 4.23
N GLY A 51 7.73 -9.00 4.51
CA GLY A 51 6.62 -9.51 5.31
C GLY A 51 5.96 -10.74 4.67
N VAL A 52 5.69 -10.66 3.36
CA VAL A 52 5.11 -11.78 2.58
C VAL A 52 6.04 -12.99 2.54
N ALA A 53 7.33 -12.78 2.29
CA ALA A 53 8.34 -13.83 2.26
C ALA A 53 8.47 -14.58 3.60
N GLN A 54 8.47 -13.83 4.70
CA GLN A 54 8.51 -14.40 6.06
C GLN A 54 7.25 -15.20 6.38
N ALA A 55 6.08 -14.67 6.02
CA ALA A 55 4.82 -15.38 6.23
C ALA A 55 4.75 -16.67 5.40
N GLN A 56 5.13 -16.62 4.13
CA GLN A 56 5.21 -17.78 3.25
C GLN A 56 6.18 -18.84 3.79
N ASP A 57 7.39 -18.44 4.17
CA ASP A 57 8.42 -19.35 4.70
C ASP A 57 7.94 -20.04 5.97
N ARG A 58 7.34 -19.27 6.91
CA ARG A 58 6.79 -19.79 8.15
C ARG A 58 5.66 -20.80 7.91
N LEU A 59 4.69 -20.44 7.06
CA LEU A 59 3.57 -21.31 6.73
C LEU A 59 4.05 -22.60 6.06
N ASN A 60 4.93 -22.48 5.09
CA ASN A 60 5.40 -23.65 4.34
C ASN A 60 6.27 -24.61 5.19
N ARG A 61 7.04 -24.09 6.15
CA ARG A 61 7.77 -24.92 7.12
C ARG A 61 6.84 -25.61 8.10
N ALA A 62 5.72 -24.99 8.45
CA ALA A 62 4.69 -25.56 9.32
C ALA A 62 3.72 -26.50 8.56
N ASN A 63 4.12 -27.04 7.43
CA ASN A 63 3.34 -27.90 6.55
C ASN A 63 2.18 -27.21 5.80
N GLY A 64 2.18 -25.88 5.70
CA GLY A 64 1.15 -25.14 4.96
C GLY A 64 -0.15 -24.95 5.74
N ILE A 65 -1.22 -24.71 5.02
CA ILE A 65 -2.59 -24.58 5.54
C ILE A 65 -3.31 -25.89 5.20
N ASP A 66 -3.69 -26.65 6.19
CA ASP A 66 -4.30 -27.99 6.03
C ASP A 66 -3.47 -28.92 5.11
N GLY A 67 -2.15 -28.84 5.23
CA GLY A 67 -1.22 -29.65 4.43
C GLY A 67 -0.91 -29.08 3.04
N VAL A 68 -1.53 -27.97 2.64
CA VAL A 68 -1.33 -27.32 1.33
C VAL A 68 -0.39 -26.12 1.49
N LYS A 69 0.69 -26.08 0.71
CA LYS A 69 1.69 -25.00 0.73
C LYS A 69 1.15 -23.71 0.10
N LEU A 70 1.74 -22.59 0.50
CA LEU A 70 1.45 -21.27 -0.04
C LEU A 70 2.47 -20.89 -1.12
N ARG A 71 1.99 -20.60 -2.32
CA ARG A 71 2.76 -20.01 -3.43
C ARG A 71 2.47 -18.52 -3.52
N VAL A 72 3.48 -17.72 -3.85
CA VAL A 72 3.35 -16.28 -4.00
C VAL A 72 3.77 -15.86 -5.40
N ALA A 73 2.88 -15.18 -6.12
CA ALA A 73 3.19 -14.51 -7.39
C ALA A 73 3.50 -13.03 -7.12
N ILE A 74 4.57 -12.51 -7.72
CA ILE A 74 4.98 -11.11 -7.58
C ILE A 74 4.62 -10.34 -8.85
N ALA A 75 3.98 -9.18 -8.72
CA ALA A 75 3.71 -8.25 -9.80
C ALA A 75 4.09 -6.82 -9.39
N SER A 76 4.32 -5.94 -10.38
CA SER A 76 4.65 -4.54 -10.12
C SER A 76 3.76 -3.60 -10.90
N ASP A 77 3.01 -2.75 -10.17
CA ASP A 77 2.18 -1.70 -10.74
C ASP A 77 2.91 -0.37 -10.96
N ASN A 78 4.13 -0.24 -10.46
CA ASN A 78 4.96 0.97 -10.55
C ASN A 78 4.25 2.26 -10.12
N SER A 79 3.31 2.19 -9.18
CA SER A 79 2.44 3.29 -8.75
C SER A 79 1.59 3.90 -9.89
N ASP A 80 1.33 3.15 -10.96
CA ASP A 80 0.53 3.57 -12.10
C ASP A 80 -0.87 2.93 -12.01
N PRO A 81 -1.96 3.73 -11.90
CA PRO A 81 -3.32 3.22 -11.80
C PRO A 81 -3.78 2.39 -13.00
N ASP A 82 -3.30 2.69 -14.21
CA ASP A 82 -3.68 1.92 -15.41
C ASP A 82 -2.97 0.57 -15.46
N VAL A 83 -1.70 0.53 -15.07
CA VAL A 83 -0.97 -0.74 -14.88
C VAL A 83 -1.61 -1.57 -13.77
N ALA A 84 -2.02 -0.93 -12.66
CA ALA A 84 -2.72 -1.61 -11.57
C ALA A 84 -4.04 -2.26 -12.03
N ARG A 85 -4.84 -1.55 -12.86
CA ARG A 85 -6.06 -2.13 -13.48
C ARG A 85 -5.75 -3.31 -14.38
N GLN A 86 -4.68 -3.24 -15.19
CA GLN A 86 -4.29 -4.33 -16.07
C GLN A 86 -3.88 -5.58 -15.28
N ILE A 87 -3.06 -5.40 -14.23
CA ILE A 87 -2.68 -6.50 -13.32
C ILE A 87 -3.92 -7.08 -12.64
N ALA A 88 -4.81 -6.25 -12.13
CA ALA A 88 -6.03 -6.70 -11.46
C ALA A 88 -6.90 -7.56 -12.39
N LYS A 89 -7.07 -7.17 -13.67
CA LYS A 89 -7.79 -7.99 -14.67
C LYS A 89 -7.13 -9.35 -14.88
N GLN A 90 -5.81 -9.41 -14.95
CA GLN A 90 -5.08 -10.67 -15.09
C GLN A 90 -5.27 -11.56 -13.86
N LEU A 91 -5.16 -10.98 -12.64
CA LEU A 91 -5.32 -11.73 -11.41
C LEU A 91 -6.74 -12.26 -11.21
N VAL A 92 -7.76 -11.48 -11.55
CA VAL A 92 -9.18 -11.92 -11.53
C VAL A 92 -9.45 -13.03 -12.54
N SER A 93 -8.79 -12.99 -13.71
CA SER A 93 -8.96 -14.04 -14.73
C SER A 93 -8.22 -15.34 -14.40
N ASP A 94 -7.28 -15.33 -13.47
CA ASP A 94 -6.55 -16.52 -13.03
C ASP A 94 -7.23 -17.14 -11.80
N SER A 95 -8.04 -18.15 -12.02
CA SER A 95 -8.77 -18.86 -10.94
C SER A 95 -7.87 -19.55 -9.90
N SER A 96 -6.57 -19.65 -10.14
CA SER A 96 -5.62 -20.18 -9.17
C SER A 96 -5.24 -19.13 -8.09
N VAL A 97 -5.45 -17.84 -8.34
CA VAL A 97 -5.15 -16.76 -7.40
C VAL A 97 -6.32 -16.57 -6.44
N LEU A 98 -6.08 -16.81 -5.17
CA LEU A 98 -7.09 -16.76 -4.10
C LEU A 98 -7.20 -15.42 -3.40
N GLY A 99 -6.24 -14.53 -3.58
CA GLY A 99 -6.23 -13.20 -2.96
C GLY A 99 -5.00 -12.41 -3.34
N VAL A 100 -5.04 -11.12 -3.02
CA VAL A 100 -4.00 -10.15 -3.36
C VAL A 100 -3.52 -9.43 -2.10
N ILE A 101 -2.21 -9.32 -1.92
CA ILE A 101 -1.57 -8.40 -0.99
C ILE A 101 -1.05 -7.21 -1.82
N GLY A 102 -1.56 -6.06 -1.57
CA GLY A 102 -1.33 -4.84 -2.38
C GLY A 102 -2.67 -4.14 -2.64
N HIS A 103 -2.66 -3.07 -3.34
CA HIS A 103 -1.54 -2.29 -3.84
C HIS A 103 -0.96 -1.39 -2.74
N VAL A 104 0.14 -0.69 -3.02
CA VAL A 104 0.84 0.12 -2.00
C VAL A 104 0.34 1.56 -1.94
N THR A 105 0.05 2.18 -3.08
CA THR A 105 -0.50 3.54 -3.11
C THR A 105 -2.03 3.52 -3.09
N SER A 106 -2.64 4.55 -2.52
CA SER A 106 -4.10 4.65 -2.48
C SER A 106 -4.72 4.76 -3.88
N ASP A 107 -4.04 5.45 -4.80
CA ASP A 107 -4.46 5.61 -6.19
C ASP A 107 -4.53 4.23 -6.91
N THR A 108 -3.49 3.42 -6.79
CA THR A 108 -3.47 2.08 -7.40
C THR A 108 -4.41 1.11 -6.70
N THR A 109 -4.60 1.25 -5.38
CA THR A 109 -5.52 0.40 -4.61
C THR A 109 -6.97 0.65 -5.02
N ILE A 110 -7.40 1.91 -5.20
CA ILE A 110 -8.72 2.24 -5.73
C ILE A 110 -8.89 1.72 -7.16
N ALA A 111 -7.92 2.01 -8.03
CA ALA A 111 -7.97 1.65 -9.44
C ALA A 111 -8.09 0.13 -9.67
N ALA A 112 -7.31 -0.65 -8.94
CA ALA A 112 -7.37 -2.12 -8.98
C ALA A 112 -8.60 -2.66 -8.25
N GLY A 113 -9.00 -2.00 -7.17
CA GLY A 113 -10.08 -2.41 -6.30
C GLY A 113 -11.44 -2.46 -6.99
N GLU A 114 -11.69 -1.57 -7.96
CA GLU A 114 -12.89 -1.64 -8.82
C GLU A 114 -12.97 -2.97 -9.59
N ILE A 115 -11.83 -3.46 -10.05
CA ILE A 115 -11.74 -4.74 -10.78
C ILE A 115 -11.88 -5.93 -9.81
N TYR A 116 -11.25 -5.85 -8.64
CA TYR A 116 -11.37 -6.88 -7.60
C TYR A 116 -12.79 -7.00 -7.08
N GLN A 117 -13.51 -5.88 -6.91
CA GLN A 117 -14.93 -5.88 -6.55
C GLN A 117 -15.79 -6.62 -7.58
N GLN A 118 -15.58 -6.37 -8.88
CA GLN A 118 -16.31 -7.01 -9.97
C GLN A 118 -15.98 -8.51 -10.10
N GLY A 119 -14.74 -8.87 -9.81
CA GLY A 119 -14.24 -10.24 -9.88
C GLY A 119 -14.32 -11.02 -8.58
N GLU A 120 -14.89 -10.44 -7.51
CA GLU A 120 -15.02 -11.04 -6.18
C GLU A 120 -13.67 -11.54 -5.61
N LEU A 121 -12.56 -10.88 -5.98
CA LEU A 121 -11.23 -11.24 -5.52
C LEU A 121 -10.80 -10.39 -4.31
N VAL A 122 -10.54 -11.04 -3.19
CA VAL A 122 -10.10 -10.34 -1.97
C VAL A 122 -8.73 -9.73 -2.15
N ALA A 123 -8.62 -8.43 -1.84
CA ALA A 123 -7.37 -7.69 -1.81
C ALA A 123 -7.15 -7.01 -0.46
N ILE A 124 -5.94 -7.08 0.07
CA ILE A 124 -5.54 -6.45 1.33
C ILE A 124 -4.37 -5.53 1.08
N SER A 125 -4.61 -4.21 1.12
CA SER A 125 -3.52 -3.23 1.04
C SER A 125 -2.79 -3.12 2.38
N PRO A 126 -1.47 -3.30 2.41
CA PRO A 126 -0.68 -3.16 3.63
C PRO A 126 -0.35 -1.70 3.98
N VAL A 127 -0.50 -0.75 3.06
CA VAL A 127 0.03 0.61 3.18
C VAL A 127 -0.99 1.71 2.91
N SER A 128 -1.94 1.49 1.99
CA SER A 128 -2.91 2.53 1.58
C SER A 128 -3.80 2.99 2.72
N SER A 129 -3.92 4.29 2.90
CA SER A 129 -4.60 4.90 4.06
C SER A 129 -5.67 5.93 3.70
N ALA A 130 -5.83 6.30 2.41
CA ALA A 130 -6.79 7.31 1.99
C ALA A 130 -8.20 7.02 2.54
N LYS A 131 -8.89 8.09 2.97
CA LYS A 131 -10.24 8.02 3.52
C LYS A 131 -11.21 7.30 2.57
N ASP A 132 -11.07 7.53 1.27
CA ASP A 132 -11.93 6.99 0.21
C ASP A 132 -11.94 5.45 0.15
N LEU A 133 -10.94 4.79 0.75
CA LEU A 133 -10.93 3.33 0.90
C LEU A 133 -11.90 2.81 1.97
N SER A 134 -12.42 3.69 2.84
CA SER A 134 -13.37 3.30 3.87
C SER A 134 -14.77 3.08 3.27
N GLY A 135 -15.25 1.84 3.28
CA GLY A 135 -16.53 1.48 2.67
C GLY A 135 -16.54 1.46 1.13
N PHE A 136 -15.35 1.48 0.52
CA PHE A 136 -15.19 1.47 -0.94
C PHE A 136 -15.66 0.15 -1.56
N SER A 137 -15.33 -0.98 -0.94
CA SER A 137 -15.58 -2.31 -1.50
C SER A 137 -15.71 -3.36 -0.40
N GLU A 138 -16.51 -4.39 -0.64
CA GLU A 138 -16.62 -5.58 0.22
C GLU A 138 -15.42 -6.55 0.04
N TYR A 139 -14.61 -6.36 -1.00
CA TYR A 139 -13.47 -7.22 -1.34
C TYR A 139 -12.11 -6.54 -1.11
N VAL A 140 -12.09 -5.23 -0.81
CA VAL A 140 -10.84 -4.48 -0.61
C VAL A 140 -10.70 -4.05 0.84
N PHE A 141 -9.66 -4.54 1.48
CA PHE A 141 -9.33 -4.28 2.87
C PHE A 141 -7.99 -3.55 2.99
N ARG A 142 -7.71 -3.01 4.17
CA ARG A 142 -6.42 -2.42 4.51
C ARG A 142 -6.00 -2.76 5.93
N THR A 143 -4.71 -2.84 6.19
CA THR A 143 -4.16 -3.01 7.54
C THR A 143 -3.83 -1.69 8.21
N MET A 144 -3.70 -0.61 7.43
CA MET A 144 -3.44 0.74 7.94
C MET A 144 -4.74 1.44 8.35
N PRO A 145 -4.73 2.25 9.44
CA PRO A 145 -5.87 3.10 9.77
C PRO A 145 -6.09 4.16 8.68
N SER A 146 -7.32 4.68 8.61
CA SER A 146 -7.63 5.82 7.72
C SER A 146 -6.82 7.06 8.09
N ASP A 147 -6.51 7.89 7.09
CA ASP A 147 -5.84 9.19 7.24
C ASP A 147 -6.51 10.10 8.27
N GLU A 148 -7.78 9.90 8.57
CA GLU A 148 -8.47 10.62 9.65
C GLU A 148 -7.82 10.38 11.03
N THR A 149 -7.28 9.18 11.27
CA THR A 149 -6.67 8.85 12.57
C THR A 149 -5.37 9.61 12.81
N PRO A 150 -4.35 9.54 11.95
CA PRO A 150 -3.14 10.34 12.11
C PRO A 150 -3.41 11.85 12.01
N ALA A 151 -4.34 12.28 11.14
CA ALA A 151 -4.73 13.67 11.00
C ALA A 151 -5.27 14.27 12.33
N LYS A 152 -6.22 13.59 12.97
CA LYS A 152 -6.76 14.00 14.28
C LYS A 152 -5.66 14.08 15.35
N ARG A 153 -4.76 13.09 15.39
CA ARG A 153 -3.64 13.09 16.35
C ARG A 153 -2.67 14.24 16.11
N LEU A 154 -2.35 14.51 14.83
CA LEU A 154 -1.45 15.60 14.45
C LEU A 154 -2.03 16.96 14.79
N ALA A 155 -3.32 17.20 14.48
CA ALA A 155 -4.03 18.43 14.84
C ALA A 155 -4.07 18.66 16.36
N ALA A 156 -4.43 17.63 17.10
CA ALA A 156 -4.44 17.67 18.57
C ALA A 156 -3.04 17.95 19.13
N TYR A 157 -2.00 17.28 18.64
CA TYR A 157 -0.62 17.53 19.05
C TYR A 157 -0.18 18.97 18.79
N MET A 158 -0.48 19.49 17.58
CA MET A 158 -0.14 20.86 17.21
C MET A 158 -0.76 21.88 18.18
N VAL A 159 -2.05 21.72 18.47
CA VAL A 159 -2.78 22.69 19.31
C VAL A 159 -2.49 22.49 20.80
N GLN A 160 -2.52 21.24 21.27
CA GLN A 160 -2.44 20.94 22.71
C GLN A 160 -1.00 20.91 23.23
N GLN A 161 -0.03 20.43 22.45
CA GLN A 161 1.36 20.34 22.87
C GLN A 161 2.18 21.52 22.36
N LEU A 162 2.15 21.82 21.08
CA LEU A 162 2.93 22.92 20.49
C LEU A 162 2.30 24.29 20.70
N LYS A 163 1.04 24.37 21.17
CA LYS A 163 0.27 25.62 21.37
C LYS A 163 0.16 26.45 20.09
N LYS A 164 0.20 25.81 18.92
CA LYS A 164 0.05 26.45 17.61
C LYS A 164 -1.36 26.20 17.08
N ARG A 165 -1.93 27.20 16.39
CA ARG A 165 -3.29 27.12 15.83
C ARG A 165 -3.36 27.47 14.36
N ARG A 166 -2.24 27.87 13.76
CA ARG A 166 -2.12 28.23 12.35
C ARG A 166 -1.13 27.29 11.67
N ALA A 167 -1.51 26.69 10.54
CA ALA A 167 -0.66 25.79 9.79
C ALA A 167 -0.64 26.14 8.31
N VAL A 168 0.50 25.91 7.67
CA VAL A 168 0.63 25.81 6.21
C VAL A 168 0.78 24.32 5.87
N ILE A 169 0.13 23.88 4.80
CA ILE A 169 0.19 22.51 4.34
C ILE A 169 0.90 22.46 2.97
N PHE A 170 1.95 21.67 2.87
CA PHE A 170 2.53 21.26 1.59
C PHE A 170 1.94 19.90 1.21
N TYR A 171 1.32 19.81 0.04
CA TYR A 171 0.67 18.59 -0.41
C TYR A 171 0.90 18.35 -1.92
N ASN A 172 0.58 17.18 -2.40
CA ASN A 172 0.62 16.82 -3.83
C ASN A 172 -0.80 16.53 -4.30
N SER A 173 -1.34 17.40 -5.17
CA SER A 173 -2.71 17.24 -5.69
C SER A 173 -2.87 16.04 -6.64
N SER A 174 -1.78 15.51 -7.18
CA SER A 174 -1.81 14.32 -8.03
C SER A 174 -1.89 13.00 -7.23
N SER A 175 -1.72 13.04 -5.89
CA SER A 175 -1.75 11.87 -5.02
C SER A 175 -3.03 11.84 -4.17
N LEU A 176 -3.80 10.76 -4.28
CA LEU A 176 -5.01 10.55 -3.47
C LEU A 176 -4.69 10.54 -1.97
N TYR A 177 -3.62 9.84 -1.56
CA TYR A 177 -3.14 9.85 -0.18
C TYR A 177 -2.88 11.27 0.33
N SER A 178 -2.15 12.06 -0.45
CA SER A 178 -1.76 13.42 -0.03
C SER A 178 -2.97 14.36 0.10
N ARG A 179 -3.93 14.28 -0.82
CA ARG A 179 -5.21 15.01 -0.72
C ARG A 179 -6.01 14.55 0.49
N SER A 180 -6.17 13.25 0.65
CA SER A 180 -6.93 12.63 1.75
C SER A 180 -6.39 13.08 3.12
N LEU A 181 -5.08 12.99 3.35
CA LEU A 181 -4.44 13.39 4.60
C LEU A 181 -4.56 14.91 4.84
N LYS A 182 -4.35 15.73 3.79
CA LYS A 182 -4.54 17.20 3.86
C LYS A 182 -5.96 17.55 4.30
N ASP A 183 -6.96 16.98 3.65
CA ASP A 183 -8.35 17.29 3.93
C ASP A 183 -8.77 16.79 5.33
N ALA A 184 -8.35 15.58 5.72
CA ALA A 184 -8.58 15.07 7.05
C ALA A 184 -7.91 15.92 8.15
N PHE A 185 -6.69 16.43 7.91
CA PHE A 185 -6.00 17.31 8.84
C PHE A 185 -6.70 18.67 8.95
N LYS A 186 -7.09 19.26 7.83
CA LYS A 186 -7.87 20.50 7.78
C LYS A 186 -9.16 20.39 8.60
N ASP A 187 -9.92 19.31 8.37
CA ASP A 187 -11.16 19.06 9.07
C ASP A 187 -10.94 18.89 10.59
N ALA A 188 -9.94 18.08 10.96
CA ALA A 188 -9.59 17.86 12.36
C ALA A 188 -9.15 19.15 13.07
N LEU A 189 -8.34 19.97 12.39
CA LEU A 189 -7.86 21.24 12.95
C LEU A 189 -9.00 22.25 13.09
N TYR A 190 -9.84 22.40 12.07
CA TYR A 190 -10.91 23.40 12.05
C TYR A 190 -12.05 23.03 13.00
N PHE A 191 -12.62 21.83 12.88
CA PHE A 191 -13.79 21.41 13.65
C PHE A 191 -13.44 20.89 15.05
N GLY A 192 -12.27 20.24 15.21
CA GLY A 192 -11.87 19.65 16.49
C GLY A 192 -11.13 20.62 17.40
N ASP A 193 -10.07 21.20 16.93
CA ASP A 193 -9.09 21.95 17.74
C ASP A 193 -9.15 23.47 17.56
N LYS A 194 -10.09 23.99 16.76
CA LYS A 194 -10.32 25.43 16.51
C LYS A 194 -9.05 26.16 16.00
N GLY A 195 -8.33 25.52 15.11
CA GLY A 195 -7.22 26.10 14.38
C GLY A 195 -7.60 26.42 12.94
N GLU A 196 -6.65 26.93 12.17
CA GLU A 196 -6.85 27.32 10.77
C GLU A 196 -5.69 26.88 9.86
N ILE A 197 -6.01 26.59 8.63
CA ILE A 197 -5.01 26.46 7.56
C ILE A 197 -4.87 27.83 6.92
N VAL A 198 -3.67 28.40 7.04
CA VAL A 198 -3.35 29.72 6.50
C VAL A 198 -3.12 29.63 5.01
N ASP A 199 -2.46 28.54 4.56
CA ASP A 199 -2.19 28.29 3.15
C ASP A 199 -2.04 26.79 2.90
N ALA A 200 -2.29 26.36 1.64
CA ALA A 200 -2.11 24.99 1.19
C ALA A 200 -1.41 24.99 -0.18
N ILE A 201 -0.13 24.65 -0.14
CA ILE A 201 0.79 24.76 -1.28
C ILE A 201 0.88 23.41 -1.98
N ASP A 202 0.52 23.39 -3.28
CA ASP A 202 0.57 22.18 -4.10
C ASP A 202 1.96 21.99 -4.71
N LEU A 203 2.70 21.01 -4.20
CA LEU A 203 4.03 20.64 -4.67
C LEU A 203 4.04 20.06 -6.10
N SER A 204 2.90 19.63 -6.62
CA SER A 204 2.76 19.10 -7.98
C SER A 204 2.38 20.17 -8.99
N SER A 205 2.11 21.39 -8.55
CA SER A 205 1.80 22.52 -9.44
C SER A 205 3.02 22.87 -10.29
N PRO A 206 2.86 23.06 -11.60
CA PRO A 206 3.94 23.60 -12.45
C PRO A 206 4.43 24.99 -12.03
N ALA A 207 3.63 25.74 -11.26
CA ALA A 207 3.95 27.06 -10.72
C ALA A 207 4.59 27.00 -9.31
N PHE A 208 4.88 25.80 -8.78
CA PHE A 208 5.50 25.69 -7.48
C PHE A 208 6.96 26.13 -7.51
N GLU A 209 7.28 27.14 -6.71
CA GLU A 209 8.64 27.66 -6.50
C GLU A 209 8.96 27.53 -4.99
N ALA A 210 9.94 26.67 -4.64
CA ALA A 210 10.21 26.32 -3.24
C ALA A 210 10.66 27.52 -2.38
N VAL A 211 11.41 28.47 -2.95
CA VAL A 211 11.90 29.66 -2.23
C VAL A 211 10.75 30.64 -1.97
N GLU A 212 9.93 30.94 -2.98
CA GLU A 212 8.81 31.88 -2.87
C GLU A 212 7.68 31.35 -1.94
N SER A 213 7.62 30.04 -1.76
CA SER A 213 6.58 29.41 -0.93
C SER A 213 6.86 29.42 0.57
N VAL A 214 8.05 29.87 1.00
CA VAL A 214 8.44 29.92 2.43
C VAL A 214 8.83 31.32 2.91
N GLU A 215 8.82 32.32 2.03
CA GLU A 215 8.94 33.74 2.38
C GLU A 215 7.54 34.34 2.66
#